data_21222b209d00b108daa43d0b7b5d9c0a
#
_entry.id   21222b209d00b108daa43d0b7b5d9c0a
#
_cell.length_a   1.000
_cell.length_b   1.000
_cell.length_c   1.000
_cell.angle_alpha   90.00
_cell.angle_beta   90.00
_cell.angle_gamma   90.00
#
_symmetry.space_group_name_H-M   'P 1'
#
loop_
_entity.id
_entity.type
_entity.pdbx_description
1 polymer ?
#
loop_
_entity_poly.entity_id
_entity_poly.type
_entity_poly.pdbx_seq_one_letter_code
_entity_poly.pdbx_strand_id
1 'polypeptide(L)'
;MPYVNMEHNEIIIFFRGILDIIFTYDIISLFSEMAGIRSRKEPRDFLGLFLYTKELHMNNYVYTTVEEQIEKLKKQQLTIIDKSVAMAKLSTYGYYNIINGYRDPYITRLYGEKRYNPGVTFEQIFALFTLDHNLRNAVLLSMIDIEEHLRAVVANIIGKDFGIDHHQYLKKNHYRDKKVSDSYFRRDRILQTLFDLAEKSNKEPIQYYRNKYGYVPPWILLKGAYFGTLVNYIRFLKKKQRDILIRELYGNTVSDENEEYYKDLLSDTLFLCLEYRNLAAHGGRVYNFSAKQRLRADKATTYNGISRLLFALNCFQFKQPCNRLQHAINNSLNEYCHSYPNDINRLEQALGLHIKVENYIWINRKTQKYHTNPHCSGSINCQKISFNHAIELGYIPCKKCCSPHLNE
;
A
#
# COMPACT_ATOMS: atom_id res chain seq x y z
N MET A 1 -23.46 -15.94 40.15
CA MET A 1 -22.09 -16.11 39.63
C MET A 1 -21.68 -14.77 39.03
N PRO A 2 -20.64 -14.12 39.51
CA PRO A 2 -20.26 -12.79 39.05
C PRO A 2 -19.49 -12.88 37.72
N TYR A 3 -19.87 -12.05 36.77
CA TYR A 3 -19.15 -11.78 35.54
C TYR A 3 -17.86 -11.03 35.90
N VAL A 4 -16.72 -11.59 35.56
CA VAL A 4 -15.41 -10.91 35.63
C VAL A 4 -15.24 -10.14 34.32
N ASN A 5 -15.33 -8.81 34.37
CA ASN A 5 -14.91 -7.93 33.30
C ASN A 5 -13.37 -7.96 33.21
N MET A 6 -12.83 -8.65 32.22
CA MET A 6 -11.43 -8.50 31.84
C MET A 6 -11.28 -7.26 30.95
N GLU A 7 -10.40 -6.34 31.34
CA GLU A 7 -10.11 -5.15 30.56
C GLU A 7 -9.43 -5.52 29.22
N HIS A 8 -9.73 -4.78 28.19
CA HIS A 8 -9.31 -5.03 26.80
C HIS A 8 -7.77 -5.19 26.63
N ASN A 9 -6.98 -4.63 27.54
CA ASN A 9 -5.52 -4.71 27.55
C ASN A 9 -4.97 -6.08 28.00
N GLU A 10 -5.65 -6.80 28.85
CA GLU A 10 -5.20 -8.12 29.32
C GLU A 10 -5.39 -9.19 28.23
N ILE A 11 -6.44 -9.08 27.41
CA ILE A 11 -6.70 -10.00 26.29
C ILE A 11 -5.60 -9.86 25.21
N ILE A 12 -5.15 -8.63 24.91
CA ILE A 12 -4.09 -8.38 23.92
C ILE A 12 -2.75 -8.93 24.38
N ILE A 13 -2.44 -8.86 25.68
CA ILE A 13 -1.22 -9.41 26.25
C ILE A 13 -1.23 -10.95 26.22
N PHE A 14 -2.39 -11.56 26.50
CA PHE A 14 -2.55 -13.02 26.47
C PHE A 14 -2.41 -13.60 25.06
N PHE A 15 -3.02 -12.99 24.05
CA PHE A 15 -2.88 -13.41 22.65
C PHE A 15 -1.47 -13.16 22.08
N ARG A 16 -0.79 -12.10 22.49
CA ARG A 16 0.59 -11.84 22.09
C ARG A 16 1.55 -12.88 22.67
N GLY A 17 1.36 -13.28 23.92
CA GLY A 17 2.15 -14.33 24.55
C GLY A 17 1.99 -15.70 23.89
N ILE A 18 0.81 -16.07 23.43
CA ILE A 18 0.54 -17.34 22.73
C ILE A 18 1.15 -17.34 21.31
N LEU A 19 1.05 -16.24 20.57
CA LEU A 19 1.68 -16.10 19.24
C LEU A 19 3.22 -16.18 19.32
N ASP A 20 3.83 -15.56 20.32
CA ASP A 20 5.28 -15.63 20.54
C ASP A 20 5.74 -17.05 20.91
N ILE A 21 4.92 -17.83 21.61
CA ILE A 21 5.21 -19.23 21.96
C ILE A 21 5.11 -20.14 20.71
N ILE A 22 4.12 -19.95 19.86
CA ILE A 22 3.96 -20.75 18.63
C ILE A 22 5.10 -20.47 17.64
N PHE A 23 5.49 -19.19 17.45
CA PHE A 23 6.63 -18.83 16.59
C PHE A 23 7.98 -19.37 17.09
N THR A 24 8.18 -19.48 18.41
CA THR A 24 9.42 -20.04 18.98
C THR A 24 9.50 -21.55 18.87
N TYR A 25 8.39 -22.27 18.95
CA TYR A 25 8.37 -23.72 18.76
C TYR A 25 8.75 -24.13 17.33
N ASP A 26 8.26 -23.41 16.32
CA ASP A 26 8.59 -23.69 14.91
C ASP A 26 10.07 -23.38 14.60
N ILE A 27 10.64 -22.33 15.18
CA ILE A 27 12.06 -21.97 15.01
C ILE A 27 12.99 -23.00 15.71
N ILE A 28 12.64 -23.49 16.90
CA ILE A 28 13.42 -24.49 17.62
C ILE A 28 13.37 -25.85 16.90
N SER A 29 12.23 -26.22 16.34
CA SER A 29 12.08 -27.42 15.49
C SER A 29 12.96 -27.35 14.23
N LEU A 30 12.97 -26.20 13.54
CA LEU A 30 13.82 -25.99 12.35
C LEU A 30 15.32 -26.01 12.66
N PHE A 31 15.75 -25.42 13.78
CA PHE A 31 17.16 -25.45 14.19
C PHE A 31 17.64 -26.85 14.65
N SER A 32 16.77 -27.64 15.27
CA SER A 32 17.13 -29.01 15.65
C SER A 32 17.27 -29.95 14.45
N GLU A 33 16.48 -29.76 13.41
CA GLU A 33 16.60 -30.47 12.13
C GLU A 33 17.86 -30.07 11.35
N MET A 34 18.19 -28.77 11.31
CA MET A 34 19.38 -28.25 10.60
C MET A 34 20.70 -28.63 11.28
N ALA A 35 20.71 -28.79 12.58
CA ALA A 35 21.94 -29.09 13.37
C ALA A 35 22.25 -30.59 13.53
N GLY A 36 21.37 -31.49 13.08
CA GLY A 36 21.61 -32.93 13.15
C GLY A 36 21.78 -33.48 14.58
N ILE A 37 21.37 -32.77 15.62
CA ILE A 37 21.57 -33.10 17.02
C ILE A 37 20.37 -33.88 17.54
N ARG A 38 20.44 -35.21 17.50
CA ARG A 38 19.59 -36.09 18.31
C ARG A 38 20.05 -36.07 19.75
N SER A 39 19.60 -35.12 20.56
CA SER A 39 19.86 -35.10 22.00
C SER A 39 18.60 -35.50 22.77
N ARG A 40 18.72 -36.60 23.55
CA ARG A 40 17.76 -37.00 24.59
C ARG A 40 17.98 -36.15 25.84
N LYS A 41 17.70 -34.85 25.80
CA LYS A 41 17.62 -34.00 26.99
C LYS A 41 16.22 -33.44 27.14
N GLU A 42 15.74 -33.42 28.40
CA GLU A 42 14.39 -32.98 28.72
C GLU A 42 14.13 -31.50 28.33
N PRO A 43 12.90 -31.14 27.93
CA PRO A 43 12.56 -29.77 27.49
C PRO A 43 12.78 -28.67 28.54
N ARG A 44 12.91 -29.04 29.82
CA ARG A 44 13.07 -28.10 30.94
C ARG A 44 14.43 -27.37 30.95
N ASP A 45 15.49 -28.02 30.49
CA ASP A 45 16.83 -27.43 30.50
C ASP A 45 16.99 -26.35 29.42
N PHE A 46 16.25 -26.47 28.31
CA PHE A 46 16.22 -25.45 27.26
C PHE A 46 15.38 -24.22 27.62
N LEU A 47 14.30 -24.42 28.40
CA LEU A 47 13.45 -23.32 28.83
C LEU A 47 14.21 -22.41 29.82
N GLY A 48 15.02 -23.00 30.73
CA GLY A 48 15.87 -22.23 31.64
C GLY A 48 16.93 -21.40 30.92
N LEU A 49 17.59 -21.97 29.91
CA LEU A 49 18.59 -21.25 29.10
C LEU A 49 17.94 -20.14 28.24
N PHE A 50 16.76 -20.41 27.70
CA PHE A 50 15.99 -19.43 26.90
C PHE A 50 15.44 -18.28 27.75
N LEU A 51 14.98 -18.55 28.97
CA LEU A 51 14.54 -17.53 29.91
C LEU A 51 15.73 -16.69 30.38
N TYR A 52 16.88 -17.31 30.64
CA TYR A 52 18.12 -16.64 31.05
C TYR A 52 18.67 -15.72 29.92
N THR A 53 18.62 -16.16 28.64
CA THR A 53 19.01 -15.34 27.51
C THR A 53 17.99 -14.24 27.21
N LYS A 54 16.70 -14.47 27.52
CA LYS A 54 15.64 -13.46 27.38
C LYS A 54 15.73 -12.36 28.44
N GLU A 55 16.14 -12.71 29.68
CA GLU A 55 16.42 -11.71 30.74
C GLU A 55 17.66 -10.87 30.42
N LEU A 56 18.68 -11.43 29.77
CA LEU A 56 19.88 -10.68 29.33
C LEU A 56 19.60 -9.74 28.15
N HIS A 57 18.48 -9.91 27.41
CA HIS A 57 18.08 -9.11 26.25
C HIS A 57 16.77 -8.36 26.44
N MET A 58 16.21 -8.31 27.64
CA MET A 58 15.15 -7.35 27.95
C MET A 58 15.76 -5.95 27.96
N ASN A 59 15.93 -5.38 26.76
CA ASN A 59 16.02 -3.94 26.61
C ASN A 59 14.74 -3.36 27.21
N ASN A 60 14.82 -2.81 28.42
CA ASN A 60 13.75 -2.04 29.01
C ASN A 60 13.44 -0.92 28.02
N TYR A 61 12.34 -1.02 27.28
CA TYR A 61 11.84 0.06 26.47
C TYR A 61 11.40 1.16 27.42
N VAL A 62 12.24 2.16 27.57
CA VAL A 62 11.94 3.34 28.38
C VAL A 62 11.25 4.36 27.50
N TYR A 63 10.19 4.97 28.01
CA TYR A 63 9.59 6.14 27.37
C TYR A 63 10.65 7.24 27.21
N THR A 64 10.66 7.86 26.02
CA THR A 64 11.55 9.00 25.71
C THR A 64 10.73 10.18 25.23
N THR A 65 11.02 11.36 25.76
CA THR A 65 10.43 12.60 25.28
C THR A 65 10.93 12.94 23.87
N VAL A 66 10.28 13.87 23.19
CA VAL A 66 10.72 14.30 21.85
C VAL A 66 12.10 14.93 21.90
N GLU A 67 12.42 15.68 22.96
CA GLU A 67 13.74 16.25 23.20
C GLU A 67 14.81 15.17 23.30
N GLU A 68 14.57 14.15 24.10
CA GLU A 68 15.48 13.00 24.25
C GLU A 68 15.66 12.23 22.93
N GLN A 69 14.58 12.10 22.13
CA GLN A 69 14.64 11.51 20.79
C GLN A 69 15.54 12.32 19.85
N ILE A 70 15.44 13.64 19.88
CA ILE A 70 16.31 14.55 19.10
C ILE A 70 17.77 14.38 19.53
N GLU A 71 18.07 14.36 20.83
CA GLU A 71 19.44 14.19 21.32
C GLU A 71 20.00 12.79 20.98
N LYS A 72 19.16 11.75 20.98
CA LYS A 72 19.53 10.40 20.49
C LYS A 72 19.90 10.43 19.01
N LEU A 73 19.14 11.11 18.18
CA LEU A 73 19.43 11.23 16.74
C LEU A 73 20.75 11.97 16.48
N LYS A 74 21.02 13.04 17.22
CA LYS A 74 22.31 13.76 17.15
C LYS A 74 23.49 12.89 17.58
N LYS A 75 23.35 12.12 18.67
CA LYS A 75 24.37 11.13 19.08
C LYS A 75 24.65 10.09 18.01
N GLN A 76 23.66 9.74 17.19
CA GLN A 76 23.79 8.86 16.03
C GLN A 76 24.33 9.59 14.77
N GLN A 77 24.76 10.86 14.90
CA GLN A 77 25.32 11.68 13.82
C GLN A 77 24.30 12.12 12.77
N LEU A 78 23.00 12.14 13.09
CA LEU A 78 22.01 12.75 12.20
C LEU A 78 22.07 14.28 12.31
N THR A 79 22.24 14.93 11.16
CA THR A 79 22.13 16.40 11.08
C THR A 79 20.65 16.80 11.16
N ILE A 80 20.34 17.82 11.97
CA ILE A 80 19.00 18.40 12.09
C ILE A 80 19.13 19.87 11.76
N ILE A 81 18.56 20.30 10.64
CA ILE A 81 18.66 21.68 10.14
C ILE A 81 17.82 22.61 11.02
N ASP A 82 16.54 22.24 11.24
CA ASP A 82 15.63 22.99 12.11
C ASP A 82 15.10 22.09 13.23
N LYS A 83 15.60 22.34 14.45
CA LYS A 83 15.21 21.57 15.63
C LYS A 83 13.72 21.73 15.95
N SER A 84 13.15 22.92 15.79
CA SER A 84 11.76 23.19 16.12
C SER A 84 10.80 22.47 15.17
N VAL A 85 11.12 22.48 13.89
CA VAL A 85 10.38 21.74 12.87
C VAL A 85 10.50 20.23 13.08
N ALA A 86 11.70 19.73 13.37
CA ALA A 86 11.91 18.29 13.64
C ALA A 86 11.10 17.82 14.85
N MET A 87 11.09 18.59 15.94
CA MET A 87 10.28 18.29 17.14
C MET A 87 8.79 18.26 16.83
N ALA A 88 8.28 19.26 16.10
CA ALA A 88 6.87 19.31 15.69
C ALA A 88 6.48 18.09 14.84
N LYS A 89 7.34 17.67 13.89
CA LYS A 89 7.09 16.48 13.07
C LYS A 89 7.11 15.19 13.88
N LEU A 90 8.08 15.04 14.80
CA LEU A 90 8.14 13.87 15.69
C LEU A 90 6.93 13.78 16.62
N SER A 91 6.46 14.92 17.15
CA SER A 91 5.24 14.99 17.97
C SER A 91 3.98 14.61 17.18
N THR A 92 3.90 15.04 15.90
CA THR A 92 2.71 14.81 15.07
C THR A 92 2.63 13.37 14.53
N TYR A 93 3.73 12.83 14.01
CA TYR A 93 3.74 11.56 13.30
C TYR A 93 4.39 10.41 14.09
N GLY A 94 5.13 10.74 15.15
CA GLY A 94 5.83 9.79 15.99
C GLY A 94 7.19 9.35 15.45
N TYR A 95 8.14 9.15 16.37
CA TYR A 95 9.50 8.70 16.07
C TYR A 95 9.53 7.39 15.29
N TYR A 96 8.70 6.43 15.68
CA TYR A 96 8.67 5.12 15.03
C TYR A 96 8.31 5.22 13.54
N ASN A 97 7.29 6.01 13.22
CA ASN A 97 6.80 6.13 11.86
C ASN A 97 7.79 6.85 10.94
N ILE A 98 8.42 7.93 11.43
CA ILE A 98 9.37 8.70 10.62
C ILE A 98 10.73 7.97 10.60
N ILE A 99 11.34 7.79 11.76
CA ILE A 99 12.73 7.37 11.87
C ILE A 99 12.86 5.87 11.60
N ASN A 100 12.15 5.02 12.34
CA ASN A 100 12.27 3.57 12.14
C ASN A 100 11.72 3.12 10.79
N GLY A 101 10.75 3.88 10.25
CA GLY A 101 10.18 3.62 8.94
C GLY A 101 11.13 3.88 7.77
N TYR A 102 11.98 4.93 7.86
CA TYR A 102 12.66 5.45 6.66
C TYR A 102 14.18 5.66 6.80
N ARG A 103 14.78 5.36 7.94
CA ARG A 103 16.23 5.55 8.17
C ARG A 103 17.12 4.53 7.48
N ASP A 104 16.62 3.31 7.22
CA ASP A 104 17.47 2.19 6.81
C ASP A 104 18.37 2.48 5.60
N PRO A 105 17.94 3.26 4.58
CA PRO A 105 18.81 3.63 3.47
C PRO A 105 19.97 4.57 3.84
N TYR A 106 19.93 5.20 4.99
CA TYR A 106 20.79 6.28 5.40
C TYR A 106 21.73 5.96 6.57
N ILE A 107 21.70 4.72 7.04
CA ILE A 107 22.48 4.29 8.20
C ILE A 107 23.50 3.23 7.83
N THR A 108 24.65 3.32 8.47
CA THR A 108 25.65 2.25 8.53
C THR A 108 25.71 1.67 9.93
N ARG A 109 25.93 0.36 10.03
CA ARG A 109 26.13 -0.32 11.31
C ARG A 109 27.61 -0.65 11.47
N LEU A 110 28.26 -0.01 12.43
CA LEU A 110 29.65 -0.25 12.79
C LEU A 110 29.70 -0.78 14.23
N TYR A 111 30.25 -1.97 14.43
CA TYR A 111 30.38 -2.63 15.75
C TYR A 111 29.07 -2.68 16.55
N GLY A 112 27.93 -2.89 15.86
CA GLY A 112 26.60 -2.94 16.49
C GLY A 112 25.92 -1.57 16.69
N GLU A 113 26.66 -0.47 16.58
CA GLU A 113 26.11 0.87 16.67
C GLU A 113 25.54 1.34 15.32
N LYS A 114 24.43 2.06 15.38
CA LYS A 114 23.79 2.70 14.20
C LYS A 114 24.28 4.13 14.11
N ARG A 115 24.87 4.49 12.97
CA ARG A 115 25.28 5.86 12.65
C ARG A 115 24.72 6.26 11.31
N TYR A 116 24.27 7.51 11.21
CA TYR A 116 23.81 8.05 9.93
C TYR A 116 25.02 8.36 9.05
N ASN A 117 24.85 8.17 7.74
CA ASN A 117 25.87 8.51 6.76
C ASN A 117 26.12 10.02 6.74
N PRO A 118 27.35 10.48 6.46
CA PRO A 118 27.68 11.90 6.38
C PRO A 118 26.74 12.66 5.41
N GLY A 119 26.28 13.84 5.82
CA GLY A 119 25.41 14.70 5.01
C GLY A 119 23.91 14.32 5.05
N VAL A 120 23.54 13.22 5.70
CA VAL A 120 22.11 12.89 5.87
C VAL A 120 21.48 13.80 6.91
N THR A 121 20.29 14.29 6.60
CA THR A 121 19.53 15.18 7.48
C THR A 121 18.21 14.55 7.92
N PHE A 122 17.64 15.04 9.02
CA PHE A 122 16.28 14.70 9.44
C PHE A 122 15.26 15.07 8.35
N GLU A 123 15.47 16.20 7.72
CA GLU A 123 14.60 16.74 6.67
C GLU A 123 14.56 15.80 5.44
N GLN A 124 15.68 15.17 5.09
CA GLN A 124 15.73 14.17 4.02
C GLN A 124 14.93 12.92 4.37
N ILE A 125 15.07 12.41 5.60
CA ILE A 125 14.29 11.26 6.07
C ILE A 125 12.80 11.60 6.10
N PHE A 126 12.45 12.80 6.59
CA PHE A 126 11.07 13.26 6.62
C PHE A 126 10.49 13.49 5.21
N ALA A 127 11.29 13.97 4.27
CA ALA A 127 10.87 14.08 2.87
C ALA A 127 10.56 12.72 2.26
N LEU A 128 11.36 11.67 2.54
CA LEU A 128 11.07 10.30 2.10
C LEU A 128 9.77 9.74 2.74
N PHE A 129 9.55 10.03 4.02
CA PHE A 129 8.28 9.72 4.69
C PHE A 129 7.11 10.41 3.98
N THR A 130 7.25 11.69 3.62
CA THR A 130 6.20 12.47 2.95
C THR A 130 5.92 11.94 1.54
N LEU A 131 6.97 11.61 0.77
CA LEU A 131 6.84 10.95 -0.53
C LEU A 131 6.01 9.67 -0.40
N ASP A 132 6.39 8.78 0.51
CA ASP A 132 5.68 7.51 0.71
C ASP A 132 4.24 7.71 1.20
N HIS A 133 4.01 8.71 2.06
CA HIS A 133 2.67 9.07 2.51
C HIS A 133 1.76 9.48 1.34
N ASN A 134 2.27 10.29 0.41
CA ASN A 134 1.55 10.69 -0.79
C ASN A 134 1.27 9.50 -1.72
N LEU A 135 2.26 8.63 -1.93
CA LEU A 135 2.08 7.39 -2.70
C LEU A 135 1.02 6.48 -2.07
N ARG A 136 1.07 6.30 -0.76
CA ARG A 136 0.11 5.47 -0.01
C ARG A 136 -1.32 5.99 -0.15
N ASN A 137 -1.52 7.30 -0.03
CA ASN A 137 -2.84 7.92 -0.21
C ASN A 137 -3.36 7.73 -1.64
N ALA A 138 -2.50 7.91 -2.65
CA ALA A 138 -2.87 7.71 -4.05
C ALA A 138 -3.22 6.24 -4.35
N VAL A 139 -2.43 5.29 -3.82
CA VAL A 139 -2.72 3.86 -3.91
C VAL A 139 -4.07 3.56 -3.27
N LEU A 140 -4.32 4.02 -2.04
CA LEU A 140 -5.57 3.76 -1.34
C LEU A 140 -6.79 4.26 -2.11
N LEU A 141 -6.74 5.48 -2.61
CA LEU A 141 -7.83 6.07 -3.41
C LEU A 141 -8.04 5.31 -4.73
N SER A 142 -6.95 4.94 -5.42
CA SER A 142 -7.05 4.14 -6.65
C SER A 142 -7.63 2.75 -6.39
N MET A 143 -7.31 2.13 -5.26
CA MET A 143 -7.88 0.83 -4.88
C MET A 143 -9.36 0.93 -4.51
N ILE A 144 -9.80 2.03 -3.90
CA ILE A 144 -11.22 2.29 -3.62
C ILE A 144 -12.00 2.41 -4.94
N ASP A 145 -11.50 3.14 -5.92
CA ASP A 145 -12.14 3.27 -7.24
C ASP A 145 -12.27 1.89 -7.93
N ILE A 146 -11.23 1.06 -7.88
CA ILE A 146 -11.26 -0.31 -8.43
C ILE A 146 -12.27 -1.18 -7.67
N GLU A 147 -12.29 -1.10 -6.36
CA GLU A 147 -13.22 -1.85 -5.50
C GLU A 147 -14.67 -1.48 -5.83
N GLU A 148 -14.98 -0.19 -6.00
CA GLU A 148 -16.33 0.28 -6.36
C GLU A 148 -16.72 -0.16 -7.77
N HIS A 149 -15.82 -0.04 -8.74
CA HIS A 149 -16.06 -0.48 -10.11
C HIS A 149 -16.34 -1.99 -10.18
N LEU A 150 -15.52 -2.80 -9.51
CA LEU A 150 -15.72 -4.25 -9.44
C LEU A 150 -17.05 -4.62 -8.79
N ARG A 151 -17.44 -3.94 -7.70
CA ARG A 151 -18.75 -4.17 -7.06
C ARG A 151 -19.90 -3.91 -8.04
N ALA A 152 -19.85 -2.81 -8.78
CA ALA A 152 -20.89 -2.46 -9.74
C ALA A 152 -21.00 -3.48 -10.88
N VAL A 153 -19.87 -3.83 -11.50
CA VAL A 153 -19.84 -4.77 -12.62
C VAL A 153 -20.28 -6.18 -12.18
N VAL A 154 -19.75 -6.68 -11.06
CA VAL A 154 -20.10 -8.00 -10.54
C VAL A 154 -21.58 -8.06 -10.13
N ALA A 155 -22.09 -7.03 -9.44
CA ALA A 155 -23.49 -6.96 -9.05
C ALA A 155 -24.42 -7.00 -10.26
N ASN A 156 -24.08 -6.31 -11.35
CA ASN A 156 -24.84 -6.30 -12.58
C ASN A 156 -24.86 -7.68 -13.24
N ILE A 157 -23.71 -8.35 -13.35
CA ILE A 157 -23.59 -9.71 -13.89
C ILE A 157 -24.45 -10.71 -13.08
N ILE A 158 -24.34 -10.67 -11.76
CA ILE A 158 -25.07 -11.56 -10.86
C ILE A 158 -26.57 -11.29 -10.92
N GLY A 159 -26.98 -10.03 -10.87
CA GLY A 159 -28.39 -9.66 -10.93
C GLY A 159 -29.05 -10.07 -12.25
N LYS A 160 -28.34 -9.93 -13.36
CA LYS A 160 -28.82 -10.35 -14.70
C LYS A 160 -28.96 -11.86 -14.83
N ASP A 161 -27.98 -12.64 -14.36
CA ASP A 161 -27.93 -14.08 -14.59
C ASP A 161 -28.67 -14.90 -13.51
N PHE A 162 -28.70 -14.43 -12.27
CA PHE A 162 -29.22 -15.22 -11.12
C PHE A 162 -30.33 -14.50 -10.34
N GLY A 163 -30.71 -13.29 -10.75
CA GLY A 163 -31.76 -12.51 -10.09
C GLY A 163 -31.26 -11.69 -8.90
N ILE A 164 -32.19 -11.05 -8.22
CA ILE A 164 -31.90 -10.03 -7.19
C ILE A 164 -32.09 -10.54 -5.75
N ASP A 165 -32.66 -11.72 -5.57
CA ASP A 165 -32.86 -12.33 -4.26
C ASP A 165 -31.61 -13.11 -3.83
N HIS A 166 -31.02 -12.74 -2.69
CA HIS A 166 -29.79 -13.37 -2.18
C HIS A 166 -29.97 -14.86 -1.85
N HIS A 167 -31.18 -15.31 -1.52
CA HIS A 167 -31.49 -16.72 -1.35
C HIS A 167 -31.39 -17.52 -2.66
N GLN A 168 -31.47 -16.83 -3.80
CA GLN A 168 -31.32 -17.44 -5.13
C GLN A 168 -29.91 -17.27 -5.68
N TYR A 169 -29.40 -16.03 -5.77
CA TYR A 169 -28.12 -15.81 -6.42
C TYR A 169 -26.91 -16.33 -5.61
N LEU A 170 -27.02 -16.58 -4.30
CA LEU A 170 -25.96 -17.21 -3.49
C LEU A 170 -26.01 -18.73 -3.46
N LYS A 171 -26.90 -19.38 -4.25
CA LYS A 171 -26.92 -20.84 -4.33
C LYS A 171 -25.60 -21.39 -4.88
N LYS A 172 -25.07 -22.43 -4.23
CA LYS A 172 -23.77 -23.06 -4.56
C LYS A 172 -23.66 -23.52 -6.01
N ASN A 173 -24.77 -23.98 -6.62
CA ASN A 173 -24.81 -24.47 -7.99
C ASN A 173 -24.54 -23.38 -9.05
N HIS A 174 -24.64 -22.10 -8.71
CA HIS A 174 -24.29 -20.97 -9.58
C HIS A 174 -22.77 -20.74 -9.68
N TYR A 175 -21.98 -21.30 -8.78
CA TYR A 175 -20.55 -21.07 -8.64
C TYR A 175 -19.75 -22.35 -8.88
N ARG A 176 -18.56 -22.21 -9.49
CA ARG A 176 -17.64 -23.34 -9.68
C ARG A 176 -17.02 -23.76 -8.34
N ASP A 177 -16.76 -25.06 -8.21
CA ASP A 177 -15.94 -25.59 -7.13
C ASP A 177 -14.47 -25.58 -7.58
N LYS A 178 -13.64 -24.77 -6.90
CA LYS A 178 -12.20 -24.68 -7.13
C LYS A 178 -11.49 -25.03 -5.83
N LYS A 179 -10.59 -26.01 -5.88
CA LYS A 179 -9.72 -26.32 -4.74
C LYS A 179 -8.86 -25.07 -4.40
N VAL A 180 -8.85 -24.69 -3.15
CA VAL A 180 -7.99 -23.64 -2.57
C VAL A 180 -7.29 -24.24 -1.34
N SER A 181 -6.03 -23.86 -1.14
CA SER A 181 -5.22 -24.39 -0.03
C SER A 181 -5.77 -23.99 1.33
N ASP A 182 -6.22 -22.74 1.46
CA ASP A 182 -6.78 -22.22 2.71
C ASP A 182 -8.29 -22.49 2.78
N SER A 183 -8.71 -23.19 3.84
CA SER A 183 -10.11 -23.51 4.09
C SER A 183 -11.02 -22.28 4.26
N TYR A 184 -10.47 -21.16 4.75
CA TYR A 184 -11.20 -19.91 4.92
C TYR A 184 -11.67 -19.31 3.59
N PHE A 185 -10.91 -19.50 2.50
CA PHE A 185 -11.23 -19.00 1.17
C PHE A 185 -11.94 -20.00 0.27
N ARG A 186 -12.52 -21.07 0.82
CA ARG A 186 -13.33 -22.01 0.03
C ARG A 186 -14.65 -21.37 -0.40
N ARG A 187 -15.18 -21.82 -1.55
CA ARG A 187 -16.45 -21.32 -2.11
C ARG A 187 -17.55 -21.25 -1.06
N ASP A 188 -17.80 -22.36 -0.37
CA ASP A 188 -18.90 -22.47 0.58
C ASP A 188 -18.77 -21.50 1.76
N ARG A 189 -17.52 -21.24 2.20
CA ARG A 189 -17.26 -20.27 3.26
C ARG A 189 -17.48 -18.83 2.79
N ILE A 190 -17.06 -18.50 1.58
CA ILE A 190 -17.26 -17.17 0.99
C ILE A 190 -18.77 -16.90 0.77
N LEU A 191 -19.50 -17.89 0.20
CA LEU A 191 -20.94 -17.76 0.01
C LEU A 191 -21.68 -17.63 1.35
N GLN A 192 -21.28 -18.40 2.37
CA GLN A 192 -21.85 -18.30 3.71
C GLN A 192 -21.55 -16.93 4.34
N THR A 193 -20.36 -16.38 4.18
CA THR A 193 -20.01 -15.04 4.67
C THR A 193 -20.91 -13.98 4.03
N LEU A 194 -21.18 -14.06 2.73
CA LEU A 194 -22.07 -13.13 2.04
C LEU A 194 -23.53 -13.34 2.47
N PHE A 195 -23.96 -14.58 2.66
CA PHE A 195 -25.29 -14.89 3.14
C PHE A 195 -25.50 -14.37 4.57
N ASP A 196 -24.53 -14.58 5.47
CA ASP A 196 -24.57 -14.06 6.83
C ASP A 196 -24.57 -12.52 6.85
N LEU A 197 -23.85 -11.88 5.93
CA LEU A 197 -23.90 -10.43 5.76
C LEU A 197 -25.29 -9.95 5.37
N ALA A 198 -25.97 -10.65 4.43
CA ALA A 198 -27.34 -10.32 4.04
C ALA A 198 -28.32 -10.50 5.20
N GLU A 199 -28.23 -11.63 5.94
CA GLU A 199 -29.20 -12.00 6.96
C GLU A 199 -28.97 -11.31 8.31
N LYS A 200 -27.72 -11.09 8.71
CA LYS A 200 -27.37 -10.71 10.08
C LYS A 200 -26.87 -9.27 10.23
N SER A 201 -26.57 -8.57 9.12
CA SER A 201 -26.04 -7.20 9.21
C SER A 201 -27.11 -6.22 9.71
N ASN A 202 -26.75 -5.42 10.70
CA ASN A 202 -27.56 -4.30 11.20
C ASN A 202 -27.13 -2.96 10.59
N LYS A 203 -26.29 -3.00 9.54
CA LYS A 203 -25.81 -1.79 8.85
C LYS A 203 -26.73 -1.43 7.68
N GLU A 204 -27.03 -0.16 7.56
CA GLU A 204 -27.68 0.38 6.37
C GLU A 204 -26.71 0.37 5.15
N PRO A 205 -27.21 0.14 3.94
CA PRO A 205 -28.61 -0.09 3.54
C PRO A 205 -29.07 -1.57 3.59
N ILE A 206 -28.22 -2.52 3.99
CA ILE A 206 -28.51 -3.98 3.97
C ILE A 206 -29.74 -4.27 4.84
N GLN A 207 -29.77 -3.74 6.07
CA GLN A 207 -30.87 -3.93 7.01
C GLN A 207 -32.21 -3.42 6.42
N TYR A 208 -32.18 -2.22 5.80
CA TYR A 208 -33.40 -1.66 5.19
C TYR A 208 -33.97 -2.57 4.10
N TYR A 209 -33.12 -3.04 3.17
CA TYR A 209 -33.61 -3.90 2.08
C TYR A 209 -34.13 -5.22 2.58
N ARG A 210 -33.46 -5.88 3.52
CA ARG A 210 -33.91 -7.13 4.14
C ARG A 210 -35.26 -6.94 4.82
N ASN A 211 -35.40 -5.90 5.65
CA ASN A 211 -36.65 -5.69 6.42
C ASN A 211 -37.83 -5.29 5.52
N LYS A 212 -37.57 -4.48 4.49
CA LYS A 212 -38.63 -3.96 3.62
C LYS A 212 -39.05 -4.93 2.52
N TYR A 213 -38.09 -5.65 1.93
CA TYR A 213 -38.30 -6.47 0.74
C TYR A 213 -38.15 -7.97 1.01
N GLY A 214 -37.62 -8.37 2.15
CA GLY A 214 -37.32 -9.77 2.48
C GLY A 214 -36.10 -10.34 1.82
N TYR A 215 -35.34 -9.53 1.02
CA TYR A 215 -34.12 -9.92 0.36
C TYR A 215 -33.19 -8.74 0.19
N VAL A 216 -31.91 -9.03 -0.08
CA VAL A 216 -30.85 -8.04 -0.31
C VAL A 216 -30.29 -8.18 -1.73
N PRO A 217 -30.49 -7.17 -2.61
CA PRO A 217 -29.99 -7.22 -3.98
C PRO A 217 -28.45 -7.26 -4.06
N PRO A 218 -27.84 -7.80 -5.16
CA PRO A 218 -26.39 -7.91 -5.30
C PRO A 218 -25.65 -6.59 -5.13
N TRP A 219 -26.16 -5.48 -5.67
CA TRP A 219 -25.53 -4.16 -5.57
C TRP A 219 -25.56 -3.57 -4.15
N ILE A 220 -26.50 -4.00 -3.31
CA ILE A 220 -26.54 -3.62 -1.88
C ILE A 220 -25.60 -4.53 -1.09
N LEU A 221 -25.68 -5.85 -1.32
CA LEU A 221 -24.86 -6.83 -0.60
C LEU A 221 -23.38 -6.61 -0.81
N LEU A 222 -22.94 -6.47 -2.08
CA LEU A 222 -21.54 -6.31 -2.42
C LEU A 222 -20.97 -4.97 -1.95
N LYS A 223 -21.81 -3.93 -1.81
CA LYS A 223 -21.39 -2.66 -1.18
C LYS A 223 -20.97 -2.83 0.28
N GLY A 224 -21.62 -3.74 1.02
CA GLY A 224 -21.28 -4.04 2.41
C GLY A 224 -20.15 -5.06 2.58
N ALA A 225 -19.76 -5.77 1.52
CA ALA A 225 -18.73 -6.80 1.58
C ALA A 225 -17.32 -6.20 1.64
N TYR A 226 -16.39 -6.84 2.38
CA TYR A 226 -14.98 -6.49 2.34
C TYR A 226 -14.35 -6.81 0.98
N PHE A 227 -13.35 -6.01 0.57
CA PHE A 227 -12.68 -6.20 -0.72
C PHE A 227 -12.09 -7.60 -0.89
N GLY A 228 -11.48 -8.16 0.16
CA GLY A 228 -10.99 -9.54 0.14
C GLY A 228 -12.09 -10.58 -0.10
N THR A 229 -13.28 -10.37 0.45
CA THR A 229 -14.46 -11.22 0.19
C THR A 229 -14.91 -11.11 -1.25
N LEU A 230 -14.98 -9.89 -1.81
CA LEU A 230 -15.32 -9.65 -3.22
C LEU A 230 -14.32 -10.32 -4.18
N VAL A 231 -13.01 -10.14 -3.97
CA VAL A 231 -11.97 -10.78 -4.78
C VAL A 231 -12.11 -12.30 -4.77
N ASN A 232 -12.32 -12.90 -3.59
CA ASN A 232 -12.51 -14.34 -3.48
C ASN A 232 -13.86 -14.81 -4.07
N TYR A 233 -14.92 -14.02 -3.97
CA TYR A 233 -16.20 -14.32 -4.61
C TYR A 233 -16.07 -14.38 -6.14
N ILE A 234 -15.37 -13.41 -6.75
CA ILE A 234 -15.07 -13.38 -8.19
C ILE A 234 -14.35 -14.66 -8.65
N ARG A 235 -13.46 -15.23 -7.85
CA ARG A 235 -12.74 -16.49 -8.19
C ARG A 235 -13.66 -17.66 -8.44
N PHE A 236 -14.86 -17.68 -7.87
CA PHE A 236 -15.81 -18.77 -7.99
C PHE A 236 -16.84 -18.54 -9.09
N LEU A 237 -16.80 -17.45 -9.84
CA LEU A 237 -17.63 -17.25 -11.02
C LEU A 237 -17.38 -18.37 -12.04
N LYS A 238 -18.45 -18.89 -12.65
CA LYS A 238 -18.36 -19.83 -13.76
C LYS A 238 -17.79 -19.13 -15.00
N LYS A 239 -17.41 -19.93 -16.02
CA LYS A 239 -16.77 -19.41 -17.24
C LYS A 239 -17.59 -18.25 -17.84
N LYS A 240 -18.88 -18.45 -18.08
CA LYS A 240 -19.77 -17.43 -18.66
C LYS A 240 -19.67 -16.08 -17.96
N GLN A 241 -19.88 -16.05 -16.63
CA GLN A 241 -19.87 -14.79 -15.86
C GLN A 241 -18.47 -14.16 -15.80
N ARG A 242 -17.43 -14.99 -15.72
CA ARG A 242 -16.05 -14.53 -15.73
C ARG A 242 -15.66 -13.89 -17.07
N ASP A 243 -16.06 -14.50 -18.17
CA ASP A 243 -15.75 -14.00 -19.52
C ASP A 243 -16.47 -12.65 -19.77
N ILE A 244 -17.72 -12.50 -19.30
CA ILE A 244 -18.42 -11.20 -19.29
C ILE A 244 -17.62 -10.19 -18.44
N LEU A 245 -17.22 -10.56 -17.22
CA LEU A 245 -16.44 -9.67 -16.34
C LEU A 245 -15.12 -9.23 -17.02
N ILE A 246 -14.41 -10.13 -17.66
CA ILE A 246 -13.16 -9.84 -18.38
C ILE A 246 -13.43 -8.82 -19.49
N ARG A 247 -14.46 -9.03 -20.30
CA ARG A 247 -14.81 -8.10 -21.40
C ARG A 247 -15.23 -6.71 -20.87
N GLU A 248 -15.96 -6.66 -19.77
CA GLU A 248 -16.34 -5.38 -19.12
C GLU A 248 -15.11 -4.63 -18.55
N LEU A 249 -14.14 -5.33 -18.01
CA LEU A 249 -12.97 -4.70 -17.40
C LEU A 249 -11.87 -4.32 -18.40
N TYR A 250 -11.67 -5.11 -19.46
CA TYR A 250 -10.58 -4.92 -20.41
C TYR A 250 -11.04 -4.45 -21.81
N GLY A 251 -12.34 -4.48 -22.07
CA GLY A 251 -12.94 -3.95 -23.29
C GLY A 251 -12.61 -4.75 -24.56
N ASN A 252 -12.53 -4.05 -25.68
CA ASN A 252 -12.38 -4.63 -27.01
C ASN A 252 -11.03 -5.29 -27.30
N THR A 253 -10.07 -5.19 -26.38
CA THR A 253 -8.77 -5.87 -26.48
C THR A 253 -8.88 -7.37 -26.24
N VAL A 254 -10.00 -7.82 -25.67
CA VAL A 254 -10.26 -9.24 -25.38
C VAL A 254 -10.83 -9.93 -26.61
N SER A 255 -10.14 -10.98 -27.09
CA SER A 255 -10.57 -11.88 -28.15
C SER A 255 -10.54 -13.33 -27.65
N ASP A 256 -11.09 -14.25 -28.40
CA ASP A 256 -11.08 -15.67 -28.05
C ASP A 256 -9.65 -16.25 -28.05
N GLU A 257 -8.76 -15.68 -28.87
CA GLU A 257 -7.35 -16.08 -28.96
C GLU A 257 -6.53 -15.72 -27.72
N ASN A 258 -6.91 -14.64 -27.00
CA ASN A 258 -6.19 -14.12 -25.83
C ASN A 258 -6.97 -14.25 -24.51
N GLU A 259 -8.09 -15.00 -24.50
CA GLU A 259 -8.94 -15.16 -23.30
C GLU A 259 -8.17 -15.69 -22.09
N GLU A 260 -7.28 -16.67 -22.27
CA GLU A 260 -6.50 -17.25 -21.17
C GLU A 260 -5.50 -16.24 -20.57
N TYR A 261 -4.91 -15.38 -21.41
CA TYR A 261 -4.07 -14.27 -20.96
C TYR A 261 -4.86 -13.34 -20.03
N TYR A 262 -6.05 -12.87 -20.44
CA TYR A 262 -6.84 -11.95 -19.63
C TYR A 262 -7.44 -12.61 -18.38
N LYS A 263 -7.68 -13.91 -18.40
CA LYS A 263 -8.11 -14.66 -17.22
C LYS A 263 -7.01 -14.70 -16.15
N ASP A 264 -5.77 -14.96 -16.56
CA ASP A 264 -4.63 -14.93 -15.64
C ASP A 264 -4.34 -13.51 -15.17
N LEU A 265 -4.36 -12.53 -16.08
CA LEU A 265 -4.18 -11.12 -15.76
C LEU A 265 -5.22 -10.63 -14.74
N LEU A 266 -6.52 -10.93 -14.95
CA LEU A 266 -7.58 -10.58 -13.99
C LEU A 266 -7.31 -11.18 -12.61
N SER A 267 -7.03 -12.48 -12.56
CA SER A 267 -6.77 -13.16 -11.29
C SER A 267 -5.61 -12.52 -10.53
N ASP A 268 -4.50 -12.28 -11.22
CA ASP A 268 -3.29 -11.73 -10.61
C ASP A 268 -3.47 -10.26 -10.21
N THR A 269 -4.14 -9.46 -11.07
CA THR A 269 -4.43 -8.05 -10.78
C THR A 269 -5.31 -7.89 -9.55
N LEU A 270 -6.35 -8.71 -9.39
CA LEU A 270 -7.24 -8.63 -8.21
C LEU A 270 -6.49 -8.89 -6.90
N PHE A 271 -5.61 -9.90 -6.85
CA PHE A 271 -4.81 -10.17 -5.66
C PHE A 271 -3.73 -9.11 -5.43
N LEU A 272 -3.12 -8.61 -6.49
CA LEU A 272 -2.17 -7.49 -6.41
C LEU A 272 -2.84 -6.23 -5.83
N CYS A 273 -4.02 -5.87 -6.33
CA CYS A 273 -4.81 -4.77 -5.79
C CYS A 273 -5.17 -4.98 -4.32
N LEU A 274 -5.52 -6.22 -3.93
CA LEU A 274 -5.84 -6.55 -2.54
C LEU A 274 -4.61 -6.38 -1.61
N GLU A 275 -3.41 -6.81 -2.04
CA GLU A 275 -2.19 -6.61 -1.27
C GLU A 275 -1.88 -5.11 -1.08
N TYR A 276 -1.92 -4.32 -2.15
CA TYR A 276 -1.67 -2.87 -2.08
C TYR A 276 -2.74 -2.12 -1.27
N ARG A 277 -4.01 -2.49 -1.42
CA ARG A 277 -5.12 -1.91 -0.64
C ARG A 277 -4.92 -2.15 0.85
N ASN A 278 -4.60 -3.38 1.24
CA ASN A 278 -4.38 -3.73 2.63
C ASN A 278 -3.13 -3.04 3.19
N LEU A 279 -2.02 -3.04 2.43
CA LEU A 279 -0.81 -2.32 2.80
C LEU A 279 -1.11 -0.84 3.08
N ALA A 280 -1.77 -0.17 2.13
CA ALA A 280 -2.05 1.26 2.23
C ALA A 280 -3.02 1.58 3.38
N ALA A 281 -4.08 0.78 3.55
CA ALA A 281 -5.07 0.96 4.61
C ALA A 281 -4.50 0.78 6.03
N HIS A 282 -3.48 -0.07 6.18
CA HIS A 282 -2.81 -0.33 7.46
C HIS A 282 -1.54 0.51 7.69
N GLY A 283 -1.31 1.54 6.88
CA GLY A 283 -0.18 2.45 7.05
C GLY A 283 1.17 1.86 6.65
N GLY A 284 1.19 0.78 5.86
CA GLY A 284 2.42 0.17 5.38
C GLY A 284 3.15 1.05 4.37
N ARG A 285 4.45 0.80 4.20
CA ARG A 285 5.31 1.55 3.26
C ARG A 285 5.11 1.06 1.84
N VAL A 286 4.77 1.97 0.94
CA VAL A 286 4.49 1.69 -0.47
C VAL A 286 5.75 1.80 -1.33
N TYR A 287 6.64 2.78 -1.07
CA TYR A 287 7.77 3.11 -1.94
C TYR A 287 8.75 1.94 -2.15
N ASN A 288 8.89 1.06 -1.18
CA ASN A 288 9.78 -0.12 -1.25
C ASN A 288 9.02 -1.44 -1.06
N PHE A 289 7.72 -1.44 -1.30
CA PHE A 289 6.91 -2.64 -1.17
C PHE A 289 7.07 -3.55 -2.39
N SER A 290 7.36 -4.82 -2.13
CA SER A 290 7.35 -5.87 -3.13
C SER A 290 6.17 -6.80 -2.87
N ALA A 291 5.13 -6.70 -3.71
CA ALA A 291 3.97 -7.58 -3.62
C ALA A 291 4.35 -9.04 -3.88
N LYS A 292 3.75 -9.97 -3.13
CA LYS A 292 3.94 -11.41 -3.33
C LYS A 292 3.31 -11.87 -4.63
N GLN A 293 2.18 -11.26 -5.00
CA GLN A 293 1.49 -11.58 -6.25
C GLN A 293 2.31 -11.16 -7.47
N ARG A 294 2.57 -12.11 -8.35
CA ARG A 294 3.22 -11.89 -9.66
C ARG A 294 2.16 -11.84 -10.75
N LEU A 295 2.47 -11.19 -11.86
CA LEU A 295 1.63 -11.19 -13.06
C LEU A 295 2.12 -12.32 -13.99
N ARG A 296 1.43 -13.47 -13.99
CA ARG A 296 1.76 -14.64 -14.82
C ARG A 296 1.55 -14.38 -16.30
N ALA A 297 0.56 -13.55 -16.62
CA ALA A 297 0.23 -13.16 -17.98
C ALA A 297 1.39 -12.44 -18.67
N ASP A 298 2.20 -11.72 -17.93
CA ASP A 298 3.34 -10.99 -18.48
C ASP A 298 4.66 -11.71 -18.16
N LYS A 299 4.98 -12.72 -18.97
CA LYS A 299 6.21 -13.51 -18.84
C LYS A 299 7.49 -12.74 -19.21
N ALA A 300 7.35 -11.65 -19.94
CA ALA A 300 8.48 -10.93 -20.54
C ALA A 300 8.98 -9.77 -19.69
N THR A 301 8.20 -9.25 -18.74
CA THR A 301 8.54 -8.05 -17.99
C THR A 301 8.87 -8.35 -16.54
N THR A 302 9.98 -7.79 -16.13
CA THR A 302 10.46 -7.78 -14.74
C THR A 302 9.88 -6.62 -13.96
N TYR A 303 8.58 -6.34 -14.10
CA TYR A 303 7.94 -5.33 -13.27
C TYR A 303 8.06 -5.70 -11.79
N ASN A 304 8.57 -4.77 -11.00
CA ASN A 304 8.70 -4.90 -9.56
C ASN A 304 8.13 -3.64 -8.87
N GLY A 305 8.01 -3.69 -7.56
CA GLY A 305 7.49 -2.53 -6.83
C GLY A 305 6.15 -2.04 -7.39
N ILE A 306 5.96 -0.72 -7.36
CA ILE A 306 4.72 -0.06 -7.77
C ILE A 306 4.49 -0.09 -9.30
N SER A 307 5.54 -0.28 -10.11
CA SER A 307 5.40 -0.38 -11.57
C SER A 307 4.53 -1.55 -11.99
N ARG A 308 4.58 -2.66 -11.23
CA ARG A 308 3.69 -3.80 -11.45
C ARG A 308 2.22 -3.44 -11.26
N LEU A 309 1.91 -2.66 -10.21
CA LEU A 309 0.55 -2.17 -9.99
C LEU A 309 0.10 -1.23 -11.11
N LEU A 310 0.96 -0.28 -11.51
CA LEU A 310 0.66 0.63 -12.63
C LEU A 310 0.37 -0.13 -13.92
N PHE A 311 1.18 -1.13 -14.26
CA PHE A 311 0.95 -1.97 -15.44
C PHE A 311 -0.42 -2.65 -15.36
N ALA A 312 -0.71 -3.32 -14.25
CA ALA A 312 -1.98 -4.03 -14.05
C ALA A 312 -3.19 -3.10 -14.16
N LEU A 313 -3.13 -1.91 -13.54
CA LEU A 313 -4.19 -0.91 -13.63
C LEU A 313 -4.32 -0.30 -15.02
N ASN A 314 -3.20 -0.13 -15.74
CA ASN A 314 -3.23 0.38 -17.11
C ASN A 314 -3.88 -0.59 -18.11
N CYS A 315 -3.92 -1.87 -17.81
CA CYS A 315 -4.63 -2.84 -18.64
C CYS A 315 -6.15 -2.71 -18.55
N PHE A 316 -6.71 -2.16 -17.46
CA PHE A 316 -8.16 -1.93 -17.35
C PHE A 316 -8.64 -0.85 -18.32
N GLN A 317 -9.89 -0.99 -18.79
CA GLN A 317 -10.57 0.04 -19.58
C GLN A 317 -10.83 1.31 -18.75
N PHE A 318 -11.15 1.14 -17.47
CA PHE A 318 -11.32 2.23 -16.50
C PHE A 318 -9.95 2.80 -16.09
N LYS A 319 -9.50 3.85 -16.79
CA LYS A 319 -8.15 4.42 -16.66
C LYS A 319 -7.93 5.33 -15.45
N GLN A 320 -9.00 5.87 -14.86
CA GLN A 320 -8.87 6.89 -13.81
C GLN A 320 -8.01 6.45 -12.60
N PRO A 321 -8.11 5.20 -12.06
CA PRO A 321 -7.24 4.77 -10.97
C PRO A 321 -5.75 4.76 -11.34
N CYS A 322 -5.43 4.30 -12.57
CA CYS A 322 -4.06 4.31 -13.08
C CYS A 322 -3.53 5.74 -13.24
N ASN A 323 -4.30 6.62 -13.89
CA ASN A 323 -3.92 8.00 -14.14
C ASN A 323 -3.69 8.77 -12.82
N ARG A 324 -4.58 8.58 -11.83
CA ARG A 324 -4.43 9.18 -10.50
C ARG A 324 -3.12 8.75 -9.83
N LEU A 325 -2.86 7.45 -9.83
CA LEU A 325 -1.65 6.89 -9.22
C LEU A 325 -0.39 7.38 -9.93
N GLN A 326 -0.37 7.36 -11.26
CA GLN A 326 0.76 7.83 -12.07
C GLN A 326 1.04 9.32 -11.84
N HIS A 327 -0.02 10.15 -11.78
CA HIS A 327 0.12 11.58 -11.51
C HIS A 327 0.71 11.83 -10.11
N ALA A 328 0.22 11.13 -9.09
CA ALA A 328 0.74 11.26 -7.73
C ALA A 328 2.20 10.81 -7.62
N ILE A 329 2.57 9.71 -8.30
CA ILE A 329 3.95 9.22 -8.37
C ILE A 329 4.85 10.27 -9.00
N ASN A 330 4.49 10.77 -10.19
CA ASN A 330 5.30 11.74 -10.92
C ASN A 330 5.52 13.02 -10.10
N ASN A 331 4.46 13.58 -9.51
CA ASN A 331 4.56 14.79 -8.71
C ASN A 331 5.43 14.59 -7.47
N SER A 332 5.19 13.51 -6.72
CA SER A 332 5.92 13.27 -5.46
C SER A 332 7.39 12.93 -5.71
N LEU A 333 7.68 12.16 -6.76
CA LEU A 333 9.06 11.83 -7.13
C LEU A 333 9.79 13.07 -7.64
N ASN A 334 9.13 13.89 -8.47
CA ASN A 334 9.76 15.11 -8.99
C ASN A 334 10.12 16.08 -7.85
N GLU A 335 9.22 16.30 -6.91
CA GLU A 335 9.46 17.15 -5.74
C GLU A 335 10.61 16.62 -4.88
N TYR A 336 10.59 15.31 -4.59
CA TYR A 336 11.61 14.69 -3.77
C TYR A 336 12.99 14.67 -4.46
N CYS A 337 13.06 14.18 -5.69
CA CYS A 337 14.31 13.99 -6.41
C CYS A 337 14.99 15.31 -6.82
N HIS A 338 14.21 16.39 -6.94
CA HIS A 338 14.77 17.72 -7.12
C HIS A 338 15.59 18.17 -5.91
N SER A 339 15.12 17.85 -4.69
CA SER A 339 15.80 18.18 -3.44
C SER A 339 16.91 17.17 -3.08
N TYR A 340 16.75 15.90 -3.47
CA TYR A 340 17.65 14.79 -3.11
C TYR A 340 18.02 13.93 -4.32
N PRO A 341 18.77 14.48 -5.30
CA PRO A 341 19.08 13.78 -6.56
C PRO A 341 19.92 12.51 -6.36
N ASN A 342 20.70 12.41 -5.30
CA ASN A 342 21.50 11.22 -4.98
C ASN A 342 20.65 9.98 -4.64
N ASP A 343 19.36 10.15 -4.35
CA ASP A 343 18.45 9.06 -4.02
C ASP A 343 17.74 8.46 -5.25
N ILE A 344 17.90 9.05 -6.43
CA ILE A 344 17.19 8.66 -7.66
C ILE A 344 17.40 7.17 -7.97
N ASN A 345 18.65 6.71 -8.10
CA ASN A 345 18.93 5.32 -8.46
C ASN A 345 18.31 4.31 -7.47
N ARG A 346 18.32 4.63 -6.19
CA ARG A 346 17.70 3.79 -5.16
C ARG A 346 16.17 3.75 -5.28
N LEU A 347 15.56 4.90 -5.55
CA LEU A 347 14.11 4.99 -5.74
C LEU A 347 13.67 4.30 -7.03
N GLU A 348 14.43 4.39 -8.11
CA GLU A 348 14.18 3.64 -9.35
C GLU A 348 14.15 2.14 -9.09
N GLN A 349 15.13 1.62 -8.37
CA GLN A 349 15.19 0.20 -8.01
C GLN A 349 14.03 -0.22 -7.11
N ALA A 350 13.69 0.60 -6.10
CA ALA A 350 12.65 0.29 -5.15
C ALA A 350 11.24 0.31 -5.77
N LEU A 351 10.98 1.28 -6.63
CA LEU A 351 9.68 1.48 -7.27
C LEU A 351 9.53 0.68 -8.58
N GLY A 352 10.66 0.25 -9.19
CA GLY A 352 10.69 -0.39 -10.49
C GLY A 352 10.34 0.56 -11.63
N LEU A 353 10.66 1.84 -11.49
CA LEU A 353 10.34 2.91 -12.44
C LEU A 353 11.61 3.64 -12.85
N HIS A 354 11.62 4.17 -14.06
CA HIS A 354 12.63 5.14 -14.46
C HIS A 354 12.17 6.56 -14.11
N ILE A 355 12.98 7.31 -13.36
CA ILE A 355 12.63 8.63 -12.83
C ILE A 355 13.26 9.71 -13.71
N LYS A 356 12.39 10.49 -14.35
CA LYS A 356 12.79 11.71 -15.04
C LYS A 356 12.39 12.90 -14.18
N VAL A 357 13.38 13.64 -13.69
CA VAL A 357 13.13 14.87 -12.93
C VAL A 357 12.85 15.99 -13.92
N GLU A 358 11.66 16.57 -13.84
CA GLU A 358 11.26 17.70 -14.63
C GLU A 358 11.52 19.00 -13.86
N ASN A 359 12.15 19.94 -14.50
CA ASN A 359 12.29 21.29 -13.96
C ASN A 359 10.95 22.02 -14.14
N TYR A 360 10.33 22.41 -13.04
CA TYR A 360 9.13 23.24 -13.08
C TYR A 360 9.48 24.71 -12.95
N ILE A 361 8.70 25.52 -13.68
CA ILE A 361 8.76 26.97 -13.67
C ILE A 361 7.34 27.54 -13.54
N TRP A 362 7.24 28.81 -13.28
CA TRP A 362 5.99 29.54 -13.21
C TRP A 362 5.84 30.43 -14.44
N ILE A 363 4.77 30.26 -15.20
CA ILE A 363 4.47 31.10 -16.36
C ILE A 363 3.47 32.20 -15.99
N ASN A 364 3.71 33.38 -16.53
CA ASN A 364 2.77 34.49 -16.50
C ASN A 364 2.18 34.69 -17.91
N ARG A 365 0.90 34.31 -18.08
CA ARG A 365 0.23 34.37 -19.38
C ARG A 365 0.13 35.79 -19.97
N LYS A 366 0.07 36.82 -19.11
CA LYS A 366 -0.01 38.21 -19.57
C LYS A 366 1.32 38.73 -20.11
N THR A 367 2.43 38.38 -19.46
CA THR A 367 3.73 38.87 -19.86
C THR A 367 4.48 37.91 -20.80
N GLN A 368 3.94 36.71 -21.06
CA GLN A 368 4.56 35.64 -21.83
C GLN A 368 5.96 35.29 -21.33
N LYS A 369 6.16 35.38 -19.99
CA LYS A 369 7.41 35.08 -19.34
C LYS A 369 7.29 33.89 -18.41
N TYR A 370 8.35 33.10 -18.32
CA TYR A 370 8.50 32.14 -17.26
C TYR A 370 9.44 32.67 -16.15
N HIS A 371 9.23 32.17 -14.94
CA HIS A 371 9.92 32.56 -13.72
C HIS A 371 10.44 31.33 -12.97
N THR A 372 11.64 31.36 -12.42
CA THR A 372 12.17 30.35 -11.51
C THR A 372 11.68 30.57 -10.07
N ASN A 373 11.23 31.79 -9.74
CA ASN A 373 10.66 32.15 -8.44
C ASN A 373 9.18 32.54 -8.61
N PRO A 374 8.22 31.86 -7.96
CA PRO A 374 6.78 32.16 -8.04
C PRO A 374 6.40 33.54 -7.52
N HIS A 375 7.23 34.11 -6.65
CA HIS A 375 7.01 35.43 -6.03
C HIS A 375 7.82 36.54 -6.73
N CYS A 376 8.39 36.26 -7.88
CA CYS A 376 9.15 37.28 -8.62
C CYS A 376 8.24 38.41 -9.09
N SER A 377 8.57 39.64 -8.70
CA SER A 377 7.94 40.88 -9.22
C SER A 377 6.43 41.01 -9.00
N GLY A 378 5.87 40.49 -7.89
CA GLY A 378 4.44 40.65 -7.62
C GLY A 378 3.52 39.98 -8.65
N SER A 379 3.99 38.94 -9.34
CA SER A 379 3.22 38.22 -10.33
C SER A 379 2.10 37.43 -9.64
N ILE A 380 0.97 38.11 -9.49
CA ILE A 380 -0.31 37.51 -9.12
C ILE A 380 -0.77 36.64 -10.34
N ASN A 381 -1.12 35.38 -10.11
CA ASN A 381 -1.59 34.40 -11.11
C ASN A 381 -0.50 33.76 -12.00
N CYS A 382 0.63 33.34 -11.44
CA CYS A 382 1.54 32.44 -12.15
C CYS A 382 1.05 30.98 -12.07
N GLN A 383 1.04 30.32 -13.22
CA GLN A 383 0.74 28.88 -13.32
C GLN A 383 2.04 28.09 -13.33
N LYS A 384 2.14 27.05 -12.51
CA LYS A 384 3.27 26.11 -12.49
C LYS A 384 3.13 25.14 -13.68
N ILE A 385 4.15 25.06 -14.53
CA ILE A 385 4.23 24.10 -15.64
C ILE A 385 5.67 23.55 -15.75
N SER A 386 5.86 22.46 -16.49
CA SER A 386 7.22 21.99 -16.77
C SER A 386 7.99 22.98 -17.65
N PHE A 387 9.31 23.05 -17.46
CA PHE A 387 10.19 23.92 -18.24
C PHE A 387 10.07 23.65 -19.74
N ASN A 388 10.11 22.37 -20.14
CA ASN A 388 10.02 21.96 -21.52
C ASN A 388 8.69 22.44 -22.15
N HIS A 389 7.58 22.26 -21.44
CA HIS A 389 6.26 22.70 -21.93
C HIS A 389 6.15 24.22 -22.04
N ALA A 390 6.80 24.97 -21.14
CA ALA A 390 6.85 26.43 -21.26
C ALA A 390 7.64 26.88 -22.51
N ILE A 391 8.73 26.21 -22.83
CA ILE A 391 9.52 26.50 -24.06
C ILE A 391 8.72 26.15 -25.30
N GLU A 392 8.03 25.00 -25.35
CA GLU A 392 7.13 24.61 -26.44
C GLU A 392 6.02 25.65 -26.67
N LEU A 393 5.50 26.25 -25.61
CA LEU A 393 4.49 27.30 -25.66
C LEU A 393 5.07 28.70 -25.97
N GLY A 394 6.40 28.83 -26.16
CA GLY A 394 7.08 30.07 -26.54
C GLY A 394 7.29 31.06 -25.40
N TYR A 395 7.22 30.65 -24.13
CA TYR A 395 7.50 31.54 -23.01
C TYR A 395 8.99 31.87 -22.94
N ILE A 396 9.33 33.16 -22.70
CA ILE A 396 10.71 33.65 -22.59
C ILE A 396 11.11 33.83 -21.11
N PRO A 397 12.42 33.74 -20.77
CA PRO A 397 12.87 33.87 -19.40
C PRO A 397 12.63 35.29 -18.84
N CYS A 398 12.24 35.34 -17.57
CA CYS A 398 12.17 36.59 -16.82
C CYS A 398 13.58 37.10 -16.53
N LYS A 399 13.92 38.31 -16.97
CA LYS A 399 15.24 38.93 -16.76
C LYS A 399 15.64 39.08 -15.28
N LYS A 400 14.66 39.08 -14.35
CA LYS A 400 14.91 39.29 -12.92
C LYS A 400 15.26 38.01 -12.16
N CYS A 401 14.61 36.88 -12.44
CA CYS A 401 14.78 35.64 -11.68
C CYS A 401 15.37 34.48 -12.52
N CYS A 402 15.48 34.65 -13.84
CA CYS A 402 16.05 33.64 -14.72
C CYS A 402 17.38 34.14 -15.35
N SER A 403 17.92 35.29 -14.95
CA SER A 403 19.26 35.69 -15.36
C SER A 403 20.28 34.74 -14.74
N PRO A 404 21.25 34.20 -15.47
CA PRO A 404 22.38 33.55 -14.86
C PRO A 404 23.07 34.61 -13.99
N HIS A 405 23.26 34.31 -12.71
CA HIS A 405 24.19 35.07 -11.89
C HIS A 405 25.53 34.92 -12.54
N LEU A 406 26.00 35.97 -13.18
CA LEU A 406 27.42 36.17 -13.45
C LEU A 406 28.08 36.28 -12.06
N ASN A 407 28.58 35.18 -11.58
CA ASN A 407 29.40 35.15 -10.39
C ASN A 407 30.68 35.92 -10.73
N GLU A 408 30.85 37.05 -10.09
CA GLU A 408 32.15 37.58 -9.77
C GLU A 408 32.86 36.69 -8.75
#